data_8396e78a6a1d2914582db570583601a4
#
_entry.id   8396e78a6a1d2914582db570583601a4
#
_cell.length_a   1.000
_cell.length_b   1.000
_cell.length_c   1.000
_cell.angle_alpha   90.00
_cell.angle_beta   90.00
_cell.angle_gamma   90.00
#
_symmetry.space_group_name_H-M   'P 1'
#
loop_
_entity.id
_entity.type
_entity.pdbx_description
1 polymer ?
#
loop_
_entity_poly.entity_id
_entity_poly.type
_entity_poly.pdbx_seq_one_letter_code
_entity_poly.pdbx_strand_id
1 'polypeptide(L)'
;MSFSKHFRGSLGAVLSAAAAVMLAAPPALAFPATAAVDPPSSPPASGSRPSAISLTGDAGRYLVSFSMGADVDHEAGSLRSQGVRVGRTFSAALRGAAITATKAQAAALAHSPRISLIEPDSPITVSDTQQSPPWGLDRIDQRALPLSGTFTPPATGAGVRAYVIDTGVLAENTDFGGRVDAGWTAIADGKGSSDCNGHGTHVAGIIAGKTYGVAKSATVVPVRAIGCDGSGYQSDVIAGLDWIASQHAAGTPAVANLSIGGPASATLDDAIRGIINDGVTAVVAAGNSTVDACTSSPARVPEALTVAASDSSDRQASFSNFGSCVDLYAPGVGIQSDWDTSTTSVATLSGTSMASPHVAGAAALVLSRNPKWTPAAVTAELASAATPGVISNASAGTPNRLLFTGPAPSPAARDFTSDGNADLLAQDGNGTLWTYPGQGNGLFGSRINVGPGWNVMTAISAAGDLTGDGKPDLVARDTNGTLWTYPGLGNGVFGSRINVGPGWNVMTAIS
;
A
#
# COMPACT_ATOMS: atom_id res chain seq x y z
N MET A 1 48.81 14.61 -44.29
CA MET A 1 49.90 15.36 -43.65
C MET A 1 50.12 14.78 -42.27
N SER A 2 51.32 14.14 -42.14
CA SER A 2 51.80 13.39 -40.95
C SER A 2 52.37 14.37 -39.94
N PHE A 3 52.16 14.13 -38.62
CA PHE A 3 53.16 14.44 -37.60
C PHE A 3 52.99 13.51 -36.38
N SER A 4 53.95 12.56 -36.33
CA SER A 4 54.30 11.75 -35.15
C SER A 4 55.15 12.61 -34.22
N LYS A 5 54.97 12.46 -32.87
CA LYS A 5 56.03 12.66 -31.90
C LYS A 5 55.91 11.71 -30.71
N HIS A 6 56.87 10.83 -30.65
CA HIS A 6 57.26 9.99 -29.49
C HIS A 6 57.68 10.85 -28.30
N PHE A 7 57.34 10.42 -27.08
CA PHE A 7 58.15 10.70 -25.89
C PHE A 7 58.26 9.43 -25.03
N ARG A 8 59.52 8.94 -24.93
CA ARG A 8 59.96 7.91 -24.00
C ARG A 8 60.47 8.61 -22.72
N GLY A 9 60.27 8.01 -21.56
CA GLY A 9 60.92 8.39 -20.29
C GLY A 9 60.30 7.58 -19.15
N SER A 10 60.89 6.64 -18.76
CA SER A 10 61.88 6.07 -17.84
C SER A 10 61.20 5.55 -16.56
N LEU A 11 61.52 4.25 -16.30
CA LEU A 11 61.28 3.49 -15.07
C LEU A 11 61.85 4.21 -13.84
N GLY A 12 61.04 4.21 -12.76
CA GLY A 12 61.52 4.41 -11.39
C GLY A 12 60.86 3.37 -10.50
N ALA A 13 61.58 2.32 -10.17
CA ALA A 13 61.21 1.32 -9.18
C ALA A 13 61.40 1.91 -7.78
N VAL A 14 60.35 1.90 -6.97
CA VAL A 14 60.45 2.13 -5.53
C VAL A 14 59.95 0.87 -4.84
N LEU A 15 60.91 0.14 -4.27
CA LEU A 15 60.65 -0.92 -3.28
C LEU A 15 60.12 -0.24 -2.01
N SER A 16 58.95 -0.64 -1.55
CA SER A 16 58.48 -0.39 -0.21
C SER A 16 58.29 -1.72 0.50
N ALA A 17 59.04 -1.89 1.58
CA ALA A 17 59.04 -3.05 2.47
C ALA A 17 57.69 -3.13 3.20
N ALA A 18 57.00 -4.26 3.12
CA ALA A 18 55.85 -4.59 3.94
C ALA A 18 56.32 -5.12 5.30
N ALA A 19 56.13 -4.37 6.36
CA ALA A 19 56.25 -4.84 7.71
C ALA A 19 54.95 -5.58 8.10
N ALA A 20 55.06 -6.91 8.29
CA ALA A 20 54.00 -7.73 8.84
C ALA A 20 53.89 -7.49 10.36
N VAL A 21 52.81 -6.87 10.80
CA VAL A 21 52.42 -6.83 12.22
C VAL A 21 51.56 -8.05 12.49
N MET A 22 52.09 -9.03 13.20
CA MET A 22 51.31 -10.14 13.77
C MET A 22 50.52 -9.60 14.97
N LEU A 23 49.21 -9.49 14.83
CA LEU A 23 48.32 -9.32 15.98
C LEU A 23 48.04 -10.72 16.56
N ALA A 24 48.50 -10.95 17.79
CA ALA A 24 48.15 -12.11 18.59
C ALA A 24 46.67 -12.07 18.96
N ALA A 25 45.97 -13.18 18.73
CA ALA A 25 44.60 -13.37 19.17
C ALA A 25 44.52 -13.52 20.70
N PRO A 26 43.54 -12.96 21.39
CA PRO A 26 43.33 -13.19 22.81
C PRO A 26 42.81 -14.62 23.07
N PRO A 27 43.10 -15.22 24.25
CA PRO A 27 42.69 -16.57 24.57
C PRO A 27 41.16 -16.67 24.72
N ALA A 28 40.60 -17.74 24.18
CA ALA A 28 39.18 -18.08 24.31
C ALA A 28 38.86 -18.40 25.77
N LEU A 29 37.93 -17.66 26.35
CA LEU A 29 37.31 -17.99 27.63
C LEU A 29 36.37 -19.19 27.41
N ALA A 30 36.70 -20.31 28.06
CA ALA A 30 35.87 -21.51 28.12
C ALA A 30 34.66 -21.22 29.02
N PHE A 31 33.46 -21.28 28.45
CA PHE A 31 32.20 -21.32 29.22
C PHE A 31 32.00 -22.75 29.73
N PRO A 32 31.54 -22.93 30.98
CA PRO A 32 31.19 -24.25 31.49
C PRO A 32 30.00 -24.82 30.73
N ALA A 33 30.06 -26.10 30.40
CA ALA A 33 28.99 -26.85 29.77
C ALA A 33 27.76 -26.84 30.67
N THR A 34 26.64 -26.28 30.18
CA THR A 34 25.34 -26.42 30.80
C THR A 34 24.84 -27.86 30.66
N ALA A 35 24.46 -28.47 31.79
CA ALA A 35 23.89 -29.80 31.87
C ALA A 35 22.68 -29.91 30.94
N ALA A 36 22.60 -31.04 30.24
CA ALA A 36 21.45 -31.41 29.43
C ALA A 36 20.24 -31.53 30.35
N VAL A 37 19.19 -30.74 30.04
CA VAL A 37 17.87 -30.90 30.64
C VAL A 37 17.11 -31.89 29.78
N ASP A 38 16.71 -33.01 30.36
CA ASP A 38 15.86 -34.03 29.73
C ASP A 38 14.55 -33.40 29.22
N PRO A 39 14.05 -33.83 28.06
CA PRO A 39 12.76 -33.32 27.55
C PRO A 39 11.62 -33.81 28.49
N PRO A 40 10.61 -32.96 28.76
CA PRO A 40 9.51 -33.34 29.58
C PRO A 40 8.73 -34.50 28.96
N SER A 41 8.46 -35.52 29.76
CA SER A 41 7.64 -36.68 29.47
C SER A 41 6.27 -36.29 28.94
N SER A 42 5.81 -37.02 27.91
CA SER A 42 4.51 -36.90 27.26
C SER A 42 3.33 -36.76 28.24
N PRO A 43 2.36 -35.86 27.96
CA PRO A 43 1.14 -35.80 28.79
C PRO A 43 0.27 -37.03 28.57
N PRO A 44 -0.50 -37.45 29.60
CA PRO A 44 -1.37 -38.63 29.53
C PRO A 44 -2.50 -38.43 28.52
N ALA A 45 -2.84 -39.51 27.84
CA ALA A 45 -3.88 -39.55 26.82
C ALA A 45 -5.29 -39.35 27.38
N SER A 46 -6.12 -38.71 26.53
CA SER A 46 -7.58 -38.75 26.50
C SER A 46 -8.37 -38.27 27.74
N GLY A 47 -8.57 -36.95 27.76
CA GLY A 47 -9.85 -36.39 28.19
C GLY A 47 -10.70 -36.10 26.96
N SER A 48 -11.92 -36.56 26.92
CA SER A 48 -12.90 -36.36 25.85
C SER A 48 -13.00 -34.87 25.46
N ARG A 49 -12.68 -34.56 24.21
CA ARG A 49 -12.95 -33.23 23.64
C ARG A 49 -14.44 -32.93 23.75
N PRO A 50 -14.86 -31.81 24.34
CA PRO A 50 -16.23 -31.38 24.23
C PRO A 50 -16.58 -31.21 22.75
N SER A 51 -17.71 -31.73 22.33
CA SER A 51 -18.25 -31.65 20.96
C SER A 51 -18.17 -30.23 20.46
N ALA A 52 -17.62 -30.06 19.24
CA ALA A 52 -17.57 -28.78 18.57
C ALA A 52 -19.01 -28.24 18.43
N ILE A 53 -19.32 -27.14 19.14
CA ILE A 53 -20.56 -26.42 18.96
C ILE A 53 -20.45 -25.80 17.54
N SER A 54 -21.31 -26.27 16.64
CA SER A 54 -21.42 -25.76 15.29
C SER A 54 -22.00 -24.35 15.36
N LEU A 55 -21.14 -23.31 15.20
CA LEU A 55 -21.56 -21.91 15.10
C LEU A 55 -22.05 -21.69 13.68
N THR A 56 -23.34 -21.74 13.46
CA THR A 56 -24.00 -21.33 12.22
C THR A 56 -24.28 -19.83 12.31
N GLY A 57 -23.44 -19.02 11.64
CA GLY A 57 -23.53 -17.57 11.55
C GLY A 57 -22.13 -16.94 11.56
N ASP A 58 -21.97 -15.75 10.98
CA ASP A 58 -20.72 -15.00 10.94
C ASP A 58 -20.20 -14.70 12.36
N ALA A 59 -19.33 -15.59 12.88
CA ALA A 59 -18.73 -15.45 14.20
C ALA A 59 -17.47 -14.57 14.08
N GLY A 60 -17.47 -13.45 14.78
CA GLY A 60 -16.34 -12.53 14.91
C GLY A 60 -15.58 -12.73 16.23
N ARG A 61 -14.36 -12.20 16.29
CA ARG A 61 -13.60 -12.05 17.54
C ARG A 61 -13.92 -10.70 18.17
N TYR A 62 -14.12 -10.69 19.48
CA TYR A 62 -14.42 -9.48 20.25
C TYR A 62 -13.61 -9.44 21.54
N LEU A 63 -13.30 -8.23 22.01
CA LEU A 63 -12.82 -7.95 23.35
C LEU A 63 -14.00 -7.48 24.20
N VAL A 64 -14.12 -8.03 25.41
CA VAL A 64 -15.16 -7.68 26.36
C VAL A 64 -14.51 -7.18 27.62
N SER A 65 -14.88 -5.97 28.07
CA SER A 65 -14.56 -5.46 29.40
C SER A 65 -15.74 -5.67 30.33
N PHE A 66 -15.50 -6.29 31.47
CA PHE A 66 -16.51 -6.47 32.51
C PHE A 66 -16.67 -5.23 33.38
N SER A 67 -17.83 -5.05 33.96
CA SER A 67 -18.10 -3.93 34.86
C SER A 67 -17.17 -3.93 36.07
N MET A 68 -16.93 -2.76 36.67
CA MET A 68 -16.02 -2.56 37.78
C MET A 68 -16.44 -3.47 38.98
N GLY A 69 -15.47 -4.22 39.53
CA GLY A 69 -15.71 -5.15 40.65
C GLY A 69 -16.14 -6.55 40.21
N ALA A 70 -16.38 -6.84 38.94
CA ALA A 70 -16.77 -8.15 38.46
C ALA A 70 -15.68 -9.21 38.74
N ASP A 71 -16.08 -10.41 39.07
CA ASP A 71 -15.22 -11.61 39.11
C ASP A 71 -15.05 -12.11 37.66
N VAL A 72 -13.83 -12.09 37.16
CA VAL A 72 -13.50 -12.41 35.74
C VAL A 72 -13.83 -13.88 35.43
N ASP A 73 -13.54 -14.81 36.34
CA ASP A 73 -13.77 -16.22 36.10
C ASP A 73 -15.27 -16.55 36.14
N HIS A 74 -16.02 -15.93 37.05
CA HIS A 74 -17.47 -16.04 37.11
C HIS A 74 -18.14 -15.50 35.85
N GLU A 75 -17.74 -14.30 35.36
CA GLU A 75 -18.30 -13.70 34.15
C GLU A 75 -17.93 -14.51 32.90
N ALA A 76 -16.69 -14.98 32.80
CA ALA A 76 -16.27 -15.87 31.72
C ALA A 76 -17.04 -17.20 31.71
N GLY A 77 -17.34 -17.75 32.89
CA GLY A 77 -18.23 -18.93 33.07
C GLY A 77 -19.66 -18.64 32.59
N SER A 78 -20.19 -17.47 32.93
CA SER A 78 -21.51 -17.01 32.50
C SER A 78 -21.59 -16.86 30.95
N LEU A 79 -20.57 -16.31 30.34
CA LEU A 79 -20.51 -16.21 28.86
C LEU A 79 -20.49 -17.59 28.19
N ARG A 80 -19.71 -18.54 28.75
CA ARG A 80 -19.67 -19.92 28.23
C ARG A 80 -21.04 -20.63 28.35
N SER A 81 -21.76 -20.40 29.43
CA SER A 81 -23.11 -20.97 29.62
C SER A 81 -24.13 -20.41 28.63
N GLN A 82 -23.90 -19.23 28.09
CA GLN A 82 -24.68 -18.58 27.02
C GLN A 82 -24.25 -18.99 25.60
N GLY A 83 -23.35 -19.98 25.47
CA GLY A 83 -22.87 -20.46 24.18
C GLY A 83 -21.83 -19.56 23.51
N VAL A 84 -21.26 -18.60 24.24
CA VAL A 84 -20.17 -17.75 23.73
C VAL A 84 -18.84 -18.48 23.97
N ARG A 85 -18.00 -18.54 22.96
CA ARG A 85 -16.65 -19.11 23.09
C ARG A 85 -15.73 -18.08 23.76
N VAL A 86 -15.33 -18.33 25.01
CA VAL A 86 -14.34 -17.49 25.72
C VAL A 86 -12.95 -18.10 25.50
N GLY A 87 -12.08 -17.30 24.85
CA GLY A 87 -10.69 -17.65 24.57
C GLY A 87 -9.81 -17.34 25.79
N ARG A 88 -9.30 -16.12 25.85
CA ARG A 88 -8.37 -15.63 26.88
C ARG A 88 -9.10 -14.71 27.85
N THR A 89 -8.83 -14.84 29.17
CA THR A 89 -9.33 -13.91 30.20
C THR A 89 -8.21 -12.97 30.66
N PHE A 90 -8.59 -11.79 31.11
CA PHE A 90 -7.71 -10.74 31.61
C PHE A 90 -8.20 -10.32 33.02
N SER A 91 -7.32 -10.28 34.00
CA SER A 91 -7.70 -9.96 35.39
C SER A 91 -6.82 -8.91 36.06
N ALA A 92 -5.66 -8.60 35.50
CA ALA A 92 -4.70 -7.65 36.09
C ALA A 92 -4.80 -6.24 35.49
N ALA A 93 -4.48 -6.10 34.19
CA ALA A 93 -4.51 -4.80 33.50
C ALA A 93 -5.92 -4.43 33.02
N LEU A 94 -6.74 -5.42 32.73
CA LEU A 94 -8.12 -5.30 32.27
C LEU A 94 -8.93 -6.38 32.96
N ARG A 95 -10.16 -6.07 33.40
CA ARG A 95 -11.15 -7.10 33.79
C ARG A 95 -11.98 -7.45 32.57
N GLY A 96 -11.69 -8.56 31.89
CA GLY A 96 -12.33 -8.84 30.61
C GLY A 96 -11.95 -10.17 30.02
N ALA A 97 -12.38 -10.38 28.79
CA ALA A 97 -12.09 -11.59 28.01
C ALA A 97 -12.03 -11.32 26.50
N ALA A 98 -11.20 -12.09 25.79
CA ALA A 98 -11.31 -12.25 24.34
C ALA A 98 -12.32 -13.36 24.05
N ILE A 99 -13.32 -13.08 23.23
CA ILE A 99 -14.41 -14.00 22.93
C ILE A 99 -14.57 -14.20 21.43
N THR A 100 -15.22 -15.30 21.04
CA THR A 100 -15.76 -15.49 19.70
C THR A 100 -17.29 -15.58 19.83
N ALA A 101 -17.99 -14.68 19.16
CA ALA A 101 -19.44 -14.57 19.22
C ALA A 101 -20.01 -14.22 17.85
N THR A 102 -21.27 -14.55 17.62
CA THR A 102 -22.01 -14.04 16.44
C THR A 102 -22.32 -12.54 16.64
N LYS A 103 -22.59 -11.81 15.56
CA LYS A 103 -23.02 -10.39 15.64
C LYS A 103 -24.22 -10.21 16.57
N ALA A 104 -25.20 -11.13 16.53
CA ALA A 104 -26.37 -11.10 17.41
C ALA A 104 -26.00 -11.30 18.90
N GLN A 105 -25.07 -12.23 19.20
CA GLN A 105 -24.59 -12.43 20.57
C GLN A 105 -23.80 -11.18 21.05
N ALA A 106 -22.92 -10.62 20.22
CA ALA A 106 -22.17 -9.42 20.57
C ALA A 106 -23.11 -8.22 20.84
N ALA A 107 -24.11 -8.02 20.01
CA ALA A 107 -25.14 -6.99 20.23
C ALA A 107 -25.92 -7.20 21.54
N ALA A 108 -26.30 -8.44 21.84
CA ALA A 108 -26.99 -8.75 23.11
C ALA A 108 -26.10 -8.49 24.33
N LEU A 109 -24.78 -8.81 24.20
CA LEU A 109 -23.79 -8.56 25.26
C LEU A 109 -23.56 -7.08 25.50
N ALA A 110 -23.61 -6.25 24.46
CA ALA A 110 -23.47 -4.79 24.57
C ALA A 110 -24.55 -4.13 25.47
N HIS A 111 -25.72 -4.78 25.62
CA HIS A 111 -26.79 -4.34 26.50
C HIS A 111 -26.75 -4.96 27.90
N SER A 112 -25.78 -5.80 28.20
CA SER A 112 -25.65 -6.45 29.50
C SER A 112 -25.06 -5.48 30.55
N PRO A 113 -25.71 -5.30 31.73
CA PRO A 113 -25.16 -4.42 32.78
C PRO A 113 -23.85 -4.95 33.39
N ARG A 114 -23.47 -6.20 33.06
CA ARG A 114 -22.21 -6.83 33.51
C ARG A 114 -21.04 -6.51 32.58
N ILE A 115 -21.30 -5.96 31.40
CA ILE A 115 -20.32 -5.63 30.40
C ILE A 115 -20.25 -4.11 30.26
N SER A 116 -19.07 -3.53 30.50
CA SER A 116 -18.84 -2.11 30.38
C SER A 116 -18.48 -1.71 28.94
N LEU A 117 -17.85 -2.64 28.18
CA LEU A 117 -17.47 -2.42 26.80
C LEU A 117 -17.39 -3.77 26.06
N ILE A 118 -17.81 -3.78 24.82
CA ILE A 118 -17.53 -4.84 23.85
C ILE A 118 -17.09 -4.20 22.54
N GLU A 119 -15.98 -4.67 21.99
CA GLU A 119 -15.41 -4.15 20.77
C GLU A 119 -14.83 -5.29 19.91
N PRO A 120 -14.67 -5.11 18.59
CA PRO A 120 -13.96 -6.08 17.77
C PRO A 120 -12.52 -6.27 18.25
N ASP A 121 -12.07 -7.53 18.36
CA ASP A 121 -10.67 -7.89 18.61
C ASP A 121 -9.89 -7.71 17.30
N SER A 122 -9.49 -6.49 17.05
CA SER A 122 -8.79 -6.10 15.83
C SER A 122 -7.34 -6.57 15.82
N PRO A 123 -6.80 -7.01 14.68
CA PRO A 123 -5.41 -7.38 14.57
C PRO A 123 -4.49 -6.17 14.84
N ILE A 124 -3.50 -6.37 15.69
CA ILE A 124 -2.39 -5.42 15.89
C ILE A 124 -1.21 -5.95 15.10
N THR A 125 -0.69 -5.14 14.18
CA THR A 125 0.51 -5.43 13.40
C THR A 125 1.66 -4.55 13.88
N VAL A 126 2.87 -5.12 13.96
CA VAL A 126 4.10 -4.32 14.07
C VAL A 126 4.29 -3.65 12.71
N SER A 127 4.25 -2.33 12.67
CA SER A 127 4.52 -1.56 11.46
C SER A 127 6.03 -1.34 11.37
N ASP A 128 6.68 -1.92 10.36
CA ASP A 128 8.08 -1.68 10.07
C ASP A 128 8.22 -0.31 9.38
N THR A 129 8.46 0.72 10.19
CA THR A 129 8.76 2.07 9.68
C THR A 129 10.19 2.12 9.18
N GLN A 130 10.38 2.32 7.89
CA GLN A 130 11.68 2.60 7.31
C GLN A 130 12.11 4.03 7.64
N GLN A 131 13.30 4.19 8.21
CA GLN A 131 13.92 5.49 8.45
C GLN A 131 14.74 5.91 7.23
N SER A 132 14.73 7.19 6.91
CA SER A 132 15.45 7.78 5.77
C SER A 132 15.20 7.03 4.44
N PRO A 133 13.94 6.79 4.05
CA PRO A 133 13.61 6.15 2.79
C PRO A 133 13.99 7.04 1.60
N PRO A 134 14.08 6.50 0.38
CA PRO A 134 14.07 7.32 -0.83
C PRO A 134 12.87 8.26 -0.83
N TRP A 135 13.04 9.47 -1.39
CA TRP A 135 12.01 10.50 -1.33
C TRP A 135 10.65 10.06 -1.91
N GLY A 136 10.68 9.19 -2.93
CA GLY A 136 9.46 8.68 -3.55
C GLY A 136 8.62 7.84 -2.58
N LEU A 137 9.24 7.02 -1.74
CA LEU A 137 8.55 6.27 -0.69
C LEU A 137 8.01 7.19 0.41
N ASP A 138 8.84 8.12 0.89
CA ASP A 138 8.45 9.13 1.91
C ASP A 138 7.25 9.96 1.42
N ARG A 139 7.22 10.34 0.13
CA ARG A 139 6.14 11.17 -0.39
C ARG A 139 4.80 10.46 -0.47
N ILE A 140 4.79 9.16 -0.71
CA ILE A 140 3.53 8.44 -0.95
C ILE A 140 2.82 7.95 0.32
N ASP A 141 3.41 8.03 1.50
CA ASP A 141 2.74 7.69 2.77
C ASP A 141 2.27 8.92 3.57
N GLN A 142 2.42 10.12 3.00
CA GLN A 142 1.97 11.36 3.58
C GLN A 142 1.17 12.23 2.60
N ARG A 143 0.30 13.10 3.12
CA ARG A 143 -0.60 13.93 2.30
C ARG A 143 0.04 15.23 1.81
N ALA A 144 0.97 15.81 2.58
CA ALA A 144 1.53 17.12 2.33
C ALA A 144 3.05 17.13 2.52
N LEU A 145 3.73 18.07 1.88
CA LEU A 145 5.12 18.46 2.17
C LEU A 145 5.18 19.28 3.46
N PRO A 146 6.34 19.32 4.16
CA PRO A 146 7.61 18.68 3.83
C PRO A 146 7.63 17.17 4.10
N LEU A 147 8.58 16.45 3.50
CA LEU A 147 8.79 15.02 3.73
C LEU A 147 9.09 14.71 5.20
N SER A 148 8.57 13.58 5.71
CA SER A 148 8.67 13.17 7.11
C SER A 148 10.01 12.51 7.46
N GLY A 149 10.74 12.01 6.46
CA GLY A 149 11.93 11.18 6.64
C GLY A 149 11.63 9.74 7.02
N THR A 150 10.37 9.30 6.86
CA THR A 150 9.94 7.94 7.19
C THR A 150 9.02 7.38 6.11
N PHE A 151 8.94 6.04 6.03
CA PHE A 151 7.96 5.34 5.21
C PHE A 151 7.34 4.20 6.01
N THR A 152 6.04 4.25 6.19
CA THR A 152 5.25 3.29 6.95
C THR A 152 4.13 2.72 6.08
N PRO A 153 4.40 1.66 5.29
CA PRO A 153 3.37 1.07 4.46
C PRO A 153 2.31 0.35 5.32
N PRO A 154 1.02 0.38 4.93
CA PRO A 154 -0.06 -0.25 5.68
C PRO A 154 -0.05 -1.79 5.59
N ALA A 155 0.81 -2.36 4.77
CA ALA A 155 1.01 -3.79 4.54
C ALA A 155 2.38 -4.02 3.90
N THR A 156 2.75 -5.28 3.65
CA THR A 156 4.05 -5.62 3.06
C THR A 156 3.99 -6.11 1.62
N GLY A 157 2.81 -6.38 1.09
CA GLY A 157 2.65 -7.01 -0.23
C GLY A 157 2.83 -8.53 -0.23
N ALA A 158 2.94 -9.16 0.95
CA ALA A 158 3.13 -10.60 1.06
C ALA A 158 2.00 -11.37 0.38
N GLY A 159 2.35 -12.45 -0.35
CA GLY A 159 1.42 -13.29 -1.08
C GLY A 159 0.98 -12.75 -2.44
N VAL A 160 1.44 -11.57 -2.85
CA VAL A 160 1.13 -10.97 -4.15
C VAL A 160 2.27 -11.21 -5.13
N ARG A 161 1.94 -11.60 -6.36
CA ARG A 161 2.88 -11.73 -7.48
C ARG A 161 2.90 -10.43 -8.28
N ALA A 162 4.10 -9.86 -8.44
CA ALA A 162 4.34 -8.66 -9.22
C ALA A 162 5.06 -9.03 -10.53
N TYR A 163 4.33 -9.11 -11.62
CA TYR A 163 4.88 -9.32 -12.95
C TYR A 163 5.52 -8.03 -13.46
N VAL A 164 6.79 -8.10 -13.85
CA VAL A 164 7.56 -6.97 -14.41
C VAL A 164 7.82 -7.24 -15.87
N ILE A 165 7.02 -6.62 -16.75
CA ILE A 165 7.13 -6.74 -18.20
C ILE A 165 8.13 -5.67 -18.68
N ASP A 166 9.41 -6.08 -18.88
CA ASP A 166 10.51 -5.15 -19.06
C ASP A 166 11.76 -5.84 -19.67
N THR A 167 12.97 -5.35 -19.35
CA THR A 167 14.28 -5.88 -19.81
C THR A 167 14.77 -7.11 -19.06
N GLY A 168 13.99 -7.62 -18.11
CA GLY A 168 14.35 -8.70 -17.18
C GLY A 168 14.58 -8.16 -15.76
N VAL A 169 15.04 -9.02 -14.85
CA VAL A 169 15.42 -8.65 -13.49
C VAL A 169 16.68 -9.40 -13.08
N LEU A 170 17.64 -8.71 -12.43
CA LEU A 170 18.80 -9.34 -11.78
C LEU A 170 18.33 -9.99 -10.45
N ALA A 171 17.98 -11.27 -10.50
CA ALA A 171 17.38 -12.00 -9.38
C ALA A 171 18.31 -12.09 -8.15
N GLU A 172 19.62 -12.07 -8.38
CA GLU A 172 20.66 -12.13 -7.35
C GLU A 172 20.88 -10.79 -6.64
N ASN A 173 20.21 -9.70 -7.04
CA ASN A 173 20.31 -8.45 -6.31
C ASN A 173 19.81 -8.65 -4.88
N THR A 174 20.65 -8.27 -3.91
CA THR A 174 20.45 -8.56 -2.48
C THR A 174 19.22 -7.86 -1.90
N ASP A 175 18.75 -6.79 -2.53
CA ASP A 175 17.57 -6.04 -2.08
C ASP A 175 16.26 -6.84 -2.29
N PHE A 176 16.25 -7.77 -3.24
CA PHE A 176 15.12 -8.69 -3.40
C PHE A 176 15.09 -9.82 -2.37
N GLY A 177 16.23 -10.16 -1.73
CA GLY A 177 16.26 -11.17 -0.67
C GLY A 177 15.72 -12.55 -1.08
N GLY A 178 15.93 -12.95 -2.32
CA GLY A 178 15.45 -14.23 -2.87
C GLY A 178 13.95 -14.27 -3.26
N ARG A 179 13.28 -13.12 -3.36
CA ARG A 179 11.86 -13.00 -3.73
C ARG A 179 11.62 -12.78 -5.23
N VAL A 180 12.58 -13.17 -6.07
CA VAL A 180 12.41 -13.17 -7.53
C VAL A 180 12.19 -14.60 -7.98
N ASP A 181 11.00 -14.88 -8.51
CA ASP A 181 10.66 -16.20 -9.08
C ASP A 181 11.32 -16.40 -10.45
N ALA A 182 11.35 -17.64 -10.91
CA ALA A 182 11.66 -17.92 -12.29
C ALA A 182 10.67 -17.19 -13.20
N GLY A 183 11.18 -16.40 -14.10
CA GLY A 183 10.39 -15.60 -15.00
C GLY A 183 10.23 -16.25 -16.37
N TRP A 184 9.91 -15.45 -17.36
CA TRP A 184 9.78 -15.83 -18.75
C TRP A 184 10.45 -14.81 -19.69
N THR A 185 10.79 -15.21 -20.89
CA THR A 185 11.35 -14.30 -21.89
C THR A 185 10.83 -14.60 -23.31
N ALA A 186 10.55 -13.52 -24.05
CA ALA A 186 10.36 -13.55 -25.50
C ALA A 186 11.70 -13.48 -26.26
N ILE A 187 12.78 -13.06 -25.60
CA ILE A 187 14.05 -12.71 -26.25
C ILE A 187 14.96 -13.96 -26.30
N ALA A 188 15.26 -14.39 -27.52
CA ALA A 188 16.04 -15.62 -27.76
C ALA A 188 17.57 -15.34 -27.81
N ASP A 189 18.13 -14.74 -26.74
CA ASP A 189 19.55 -14.41 -26.63
C ASP A 189 20.32 -15.30 -25.61
N GLY A 190 19.65 -16.29 -25.04
CA GLY A 190 20.24 -17.23 -24.09
C GLY A 190 20.36 -16.72 -22.66
N LYS A 191 19.88 -15.50 -22.35
CA LYS A 191 19.94 -14.89 -20.99
C LYS A 191 18.69 -15.19 -20.15
N GLY A 192 17.67 -15.83 -20.73
CA GLY A 192 16.40 -16.08 -20.03
C GLY A 192 15.73 -14.79 -19.56
N SER A 193 15.21 -14.78 -18.35
CA SER A 193 14.55 -13.63 -17.74
C SER A 193 15.49 -12.68 -17.00
N SER A 194 16.82 -12.93 -17.02
CA SER A 194 17.82 -12.07 -16.39
C SER A 194 17.97 -10.75 -17.14
N ASP A 195 18.13 -9.68 -16.38
CA ASP A 195 18.35 -8.33 -16.92
C ASP A 195 19.76 -8.17 -17.50
N CYS A 196 19.89 -7.35 -18.52
CA CYS A 196 21.15 -6.96 -19.15
C CYS A 196 21.15 -5.51 -19.66
N ASN A 197 20.14 -4.76 -19.22
CA ASN A 197 19.98 -3.32 -19.49
C ASN A 197 19.97 -2.51 -18.19
N GLY A 198 19.33 -3.05 -17.14
CA GLY A 198 19.16 -2.46 -15.82
C GLY A 198 17.78 -1.83 -15.59
N HIS A 199 17.02 -1.49 -16.63
CA HIS A 199 15.74 -0.81 -16.49
C HIS A 199 14.71 -1.68 -15.73
N GLY A 200 14.57 -2.96 -16.07
CA GLY A 200 13.63 -3.87 -15.42
C GLY A 200 14.00 -4.16 -13.97
N THR A 201 15.30 -4.26 -13.65
CA THR A 201 15.80 -4.40 -12.27
C THR A 201 15.45 -3.16 -11.45
N HIS A 202 15.62 -1.97 -12.02
CA HIS A 202 15.27 -0.70 -11.39
C HIS A 202 13.76 -0.62 -11.08
N VAL A 203 12.92 -0.96 -12.06
CA VAL A 203 11.47 -1.03 -11.92
C VAL A 203 11.04 -2.04 -10.84
N ALA A 204 11.62 -3.24 -10.87
CA ALA A 204 11.35 -4.27 -9.86
C ALA A 204 11.74 -3.83 -8.45
N GLY A 205 12.86 -3.11 -8.30
CA GLY A 205 13.31 -2.53 -7.04
C GLY A 205 12.30 -1.57 -6.45
N ILE A 206 11.71 -0.67 -7.26
CA ILE A 206 10.65 0.26 -6.82
C ILE A 206 9.38 -0.49 -6.39
N ILE A 207 9.03 -1.60 -7.04
CA ILE A 207 7.87 -2.40 -6.63
C ILE A 207 8.13 -3.10 -5.31
N ALA A 208 9.25 -3.85 -5.20
CA ALA A 208 9.41 -4.90 -4.21
C ALA A 208 10.79 -4.99 -3.53
N GLY A 209 11.72 -4.08 -3.80
CA GLY A 209 13.00 -4.01 -3.10
C GLY A 209 12.79 -3.80 -1.59
N LYS A 210 13.65 -4.39 -0.77
CA LYS A 210 13.64 -4.19 0.67
C LYS A 210 13.90 -2.73 1.04
N THR A 211 14.84 -2.09 0.32
CA THR A 211 15.24 -0.69 0.53
C THR A 211 14.39 0.27 -0.29
N TYR A 212 14.21 -0.01 -1.57
CA TYR A 212 13.62 0.91 -2.54
C TYR A 212 12.15 0.63 -2.82
N GLY A 213 11.63 -0.52 -2.39
CA GLY A 213 10.31 -1.00 -2.78
C GLY A 213 9.18 -0.53 -1.89
N VAL A 214 8.02 -0.32 -2.52
CA VAL A 214 6.75 -0.03 -1.86
C VAL A 214 6.20 -1.29 -1.17
N ALA A 215 6.18 -2.43 -1.87
CA ALA A 215 5.63 -3.71 -1.41
C ALA A 215 6.75 -4.71 -1.07
N LYS A 216 7.45 -4.45 0.03
CA LYS A 216 8.73 -5.09 0.41
C LYS A 216 8.70 -6.62 0.55
N SER A 217 7.53 -7.25 0.57
CA SER A 217 7.36 -8.72 0.66
C SER A 217 6.64 -9.32 -0.55
N ALA A 218 6.37 -8.53 -1.59
CA ALA A 218 5.82 -9.07 -2.84
C ALA A 218 6.85 -9.95 -3.55
N THR A 219 6.37 -10.92 -4.32
CA THR A 219 7.20 -11.79 -5.16
C THR A 219 7.30 -11.19 -6.56
N VAL A 220 8.51 -10.90 -7.01
CA VAL A 220 8.77 -10.39 -8.36
C VAL A 220 8.80 -11.54 -9.35
N VAL A 221 8.12 -11.38 -10.49
CA VAL A 221 8.13 -12.34 -11.60
C VAL A 221 8.58 -11.62 -12.87
N PRO A 222 9.83 -11.80 -13.31
CA PRO A 222 10.33 -11.18 -14.53
C PRO A 222 9.62 -11.71 -15.77
N VAL A 223 9.17 -10.79 -16.63
CA VAL A 223 8.63 -11.12 -17.97
C VAL A 223 9.44 -10.30 -18.98
N ARG A 224 10.53 -10.89 -19.44
CA ARG A 224 11.48 -10.18 -20.30
C ARG A 224 10.98 -10.13 -21.74
N ALA A 225 10.45 -8.97 -22.13
CA ALA A 225 9.95 -8.69 -23.46
C ALA A 225 10.78 -7.62 -24.21
N ILE A 226 11.80 -7.06 -23.54
CA ILE A 226 12.67 -6.01 -24.06
C ILE A 226 14.12 -6.50 -24.05
N GLY A 227 14.87 -6.19 -25.11
CA GLY A 227 16.27 -6.58 -25.28
C GLY A 227 17.23 -5.77 -24.40
N CYS A 228 18.52 -6.17 -24.40
CA CYS A 228 19.59 -5.48 -23.65
C CYS A 228 19.83 -4.04 -24.11
N ASP A 229 19.42 -3.70 -25.31
CA ASP A 229 19.50 -2.34 -25.87
C ASP A 229 18.33 -1.43 -25.46
N GLY A 230 17.38 -1.96 -24.65
CA GLY A 230 16.18 -1.24 -24.23
C GLY A 230 15.09 -1.19 -25.30
N SER A 231 15.19 -2.00 -26.36
CA SER A 231 14.24 -2.05 -27.47
C SER A 231 13.52 -3.40 -27.53
N GLY A 232 12.27 -3.41 -28.01
CA GLY A 232 11.48 -4.62 -28.18
C GLY A 232 10.32 -4.41 -29.16
N TYR A 233 9.65 -5.49 -29.49
CA TYR A 233 8.47 -5.44 -30.34
C TYR A 233 7.20 -5.61 -29.53
N GLN A 234 6.09 -5.02 -29.98
CA GLN A 234 4.77 -5.21 -29.35
C GLN A 234 4.38 -6.69 -29.29
N SER A 235 4.78 -7.50 -30.29
CA SER A 235 4.54 -8.96 -30.30
C SER A 235 5.20 -9.67 -29.11
N ASP A 236 6.39 -9.22 -28.68
CA ASP A 236 7.09 -9.82 -27.55
C ASP A 236 6.41 -9.45 -26.22
N VAL A 237 5.90 -8.22 -26.12
CA VAL A 237 5.07 -7.79 -24.99
C VAL A 237 3.77 -8.57 -24.93
N ILE A 238 3.06 -8.72 -26.07
CA ILE A 238 1.82 -9.51 -26.16
C ILE A 238 2.08 -10.97 -25.78
N ALA A 239 3.18 -11.57 -26.23
CA ALA A 239 3.55 -12.94 -25.86
C ALA A 239 3.82 -13.06 -24.35
N GLY A 240 4.41 -12.03 -23.72
CA GLY A 240 4.57 -11.98 -22.28
C GLY A 240 3.24 -11.89 -21.52
N LEU A 241 2.30 -11.10 -22.01
CA LEU A 241 0.94 -11.00 -21.45
C LEU A 241 0.16 -12.31 -21.59
N ASP A 242 0.27 -12.97 -22.74
CA ASP A 242 -0.33 -14.30 -22.97
C ASP A 242 0.25 -15.37 -22.02
N TRP A 243 1.59 -15.33 -21.83
CA TRP A 243 2.22 -16.19 -20.83
C TRP A 243 1.70 -15.90 -19.41
N ILE A 244 1.55 -14.63 -19.01
CA ILE A 244 1.00 -14.27 -17.70
C ILE A 244 -0.39 -14.88 -17.54
N ALA A 245 -1.29 -14.66 -18.49
CA ALA A 245 -2.66 -15.22 -18.44
C ALA A 245 -2.65 -16.76 -18.35
N SER A 246 -1.69 -17.43 -19.02
CA SER A 246 -1.55 -18.90 -18.96
C SER A 246 -1.02 -19.43 -17.62
N GLN A 247 -0.27 -18.61 -16.84
CA GLN A 247 0.35 -19.00 -15.57
C GLN A 247 -0.40 -18.48 -14.35
N HIS A 248 -1.24 -17.47 -14.52
CA HIS A 248 -2.01 -16.89 -13.43
C HIS A 248 -3.14 -17.84 -13.04
N ALA A 249 -3.17 -18.23 -11.76
CA ALA A 249 -4.27 -19.04 -11.24
C ALA A 249 -5.41 -18.11 -10.78
N ALA A 250 -6.61 -18.37 -11.27
CA ALA A 250 -7.79 -17.55 -10.95
C ALA A 250 -7.96 -17.33 -9.44
N GLY A 251 -8.13 -16.09 -9.04
CA GLY A 251 -8.32 -15.70 -7.63
C GLY A 251 -7.03 -15.60 -6.81
N THR A 252 -5.84 -15.72 -7.41
CA THR A 252 -4.57 -15.39 -6.77
C THR A 252 -4.28 -13.88 -6.95
N PRO A 253 -3.80 -13.18 -5.90
CA PRO A 253 -3.54 -11.75 -6.02
C PRO A 253 -2.30 -11.48 -6.89
N ALA A 254 -2.46 -10.68 -7.94
CA ALA A 254 -1.39 -10.35 -8.85
C ALA A 254 -1.50 -8.93 -9.43
N VAL A 255 -0.34 -8.31 -9.69
CA VAL A 255 -0.19 -7.05 -10.39
C VAL A 255 0.80 -7.20 -11.55
N ALA A 256 0.55 -6.54 -12.66
CA ALA A 256 1.46 -6.47 -13.80
C ALA A 256 1.86 -5.01 -14.03
N ASN A 257 3.18 -4.73 -14.04
CA ASN A 257 3.72 -3.41 -14.34
C ASN A 257 4.33 -3.39 -15.74
N LEU A 258 3.91 -2.41 -16.54
CA LEU A 258 4.45 -2.14 -17.86
C LEU A 258 5.05 -0.73 -17.88
N SER A 259 6.34 -0.64 -17.57
CA SER A 259 7.11 0.62 -17.67
C SER A 259 7.60 0.87 -19.09
N ILE A 260 6.76 0.56 -20.06
CA ILE A 260 7.02 0.61 -21.50
C ILE A 260 5.86 1.30 -22.22
N GLY A 261 6.11 1.78 -23.43
CA GLY A 261 5.08 2.39 -24.25
C GLY A 261 5.51 2.48 -25.72
N GLY A 262 4.53 2.58 -26.60
CA GLY A 262 4.74 2.69 -28.03
C GLY A 262 3.56 3.34 -28.75
N PRO A 263 3.59 3.35 -30.10
CA PRO A 263 2.44 3.78 -30.88
C PRO A 263 1.16 3.04 -30.49
N ALA A 264 0.03 3.68 -30.68
CA ALA A 264 -1.28 3.11 -30.44
C ALA A 264 -1.47 1.77 -31.19
N SER A 265 -1.85 0.73 -30.44
CA SER A 265 -2.03 -0.65 -30.94
C SER A 265 -3.24 -1.31 -30.30
N ALA A 266 -4.28 -1.52 -31.09
CA ALA A 266 -5.49 -2.21 -30.60
C ALA A 266 -5.19 -3.63 -30.12
N THR A 267 -4.26 -4.34 -30.77
CA THR A 267 -3.88 -5.72 -30.38
C THR A 267 -3.19 -5.74 -29.00
N LEU A 268 -2.31 -4.76 -28.73
CA LEU A 268 -1.68 -4.66 -27.41
C LEU A 268 -2.72 -4.26 -26.34
N ASP A 269 -3.63 -3.34 -26.67
CA ASP A 269 -4.71 -2.94 -25.77
C ASP A 269 -5.61 -4.13 -25.41
N ASP A 270 -5.94 -4.99 -26.38
CA ASP A 270 -6.75 -6.20 -26.15
C ASP A 270 -6.00 -7.22 -25.29
N ALA A 271 -4.68 -7.37 -25.46
CA ALA A 271 -3.87 -8.25 -24.62
C ALA A 271 -3.81 -7.75 -23.15
N ILE A 272 -3.74 -6.44 -22.94
CA ILE A 272 -3.84 -5.84 -21.58
C ILE A 272 -5.21 -6.14 -20.97
N ARG A 273 -6.30 -5.95 -21.71
CA ARG A 273 -7.65 -6.33 -21.23
C ARG A 273 -7.75 -7.82 -20.92
N GLY A 274 -7.03 -8.65 -21.67
CA GLY A 274 -6.96 -10.10 -21.45
C GLY A 274 -6.50 -10.44 -20.03
N ILE A 275 -5.34 -9.90 -19.60
CA ILE A 275 -4.83 -10.15 -18.23
C ILE A 275 -5.70 -9.47 -17.14
N ILE A 276 -6.29 -8.32 -17.42
CA ILE A 276 -7.22 -7.66 -16.49
C ILE A 276 -8.47 -8.52 -16.27
N ASN A 277 -9.04 -9.07 -17.33
CA ASN A 277 -10.19 -9.97 -17.25
C ASN A 277 -9.86 -11.30 -16.54
N ASP A 278 -8.61 -11.74 -16.59
CA ASP A 278 -8.11 -12.89 -15.83
C ASP A 278 -7.89 -12.57 -14.32
N GLY A 279 -7.96 -11.30 -13.93
CA GLY A 279 -7.87 -10.85 -12.52
C GLY A 279 -6.53 -10.21 -12.14
N VAL A 280 -5.63 -9.97 -13.08
CA VAL A 280 -4.35 -9.29 -12.85
C VAL A 280 -4.54 -7.78 -12.96
N THR A 281 -4.17 -7.02 -11.92
CA THR A 281 -4.21 -5.55 -11.97
C THR A 281 -3.09 -5.02 -12.84
N ALA A 282 -3.41 -4.38 -13.97
CA ALA A 282 -2.42 -3.80 -14.87
C ALA A 282 -2.13 -2.33 -14.51
N VAL A 283 -0.84 -1.99 -14.36
CA VAL A 283 -0.33 -0.64 -14.11
C VAL A 283 0.64 -0.28 -15.22
N VAL A 284 0.45 0.86 -15.86
CA VAL A 284 1.17 1.23 -17.06
C VAL A 284 1.72 2.66 -16.98
N ALA A 285 2.88 2.90 -17.58
CA ALA A 285 3.47 4.23 -17.67
C ALA A 285 2.73 5.09 -18.71
N ALA A 286 2.46 6.35 -18.39
CA ALA A 286 1.80 7.29 -19.31
C ALA A 286 2.65 7.64 -20.54
N GLY A 287 3.99 7.53 -20.45
CA GLY A 287 4.95 7.91 -21.48
C GLY A 287 5.66 9.22 -21.18
N ASN A 288 6.74 9.49 -21.91
CA ASN A 288 7.73 10.54 -21.60
C ASN A 288 7.93 11.55 -22.76
N SER A 289 6.89 11.83 -23.54
CA SER A 289 6.98 12.67 -24.74
C SER A 289 6.23 14.00 -24.64
N THR A 290 5.67 14.32 -23.46
CA THR A 290 4.87 15.54 -23.22
C THR A 290 3.69 15.66 -24.20
N VAL A 291 2.99 14.56 -24.43
CA VAL A 291 1.81 14.46 -25.31
C VAL A 291 0.63 13.85 -24.54
N ASP A 292 -0.56 13.86 -25.16
CA ASP A 292 -1.74 13.17 -24.62
C ASP A 292 -1.48 11.65 -24.55
N ALA A 293 -1.58 11.07 -23.34
CA ALA A 293 -1.38 9.65 -23.08
C ALA A 293 -2.38 8.76 -23.85
N CYS A 294 -3.56 9.30 -24.22
CA CYS A 294 -4.56 8.59 -25.01
C CYS A 294 -4.08 8.27 -26.45
N THR A 295 -2.95 8.81 -26.88
CA THR A 295 -2.37 8.58 -28.22
C THR A 295 -1.41 7.41 -28.28
N SER A 296 -1.11 6.74 -27.14
CA SER A 296 -0.11 5.66 -27.05
C SER A 296 -0.67 4.43 -26.31
N SER A 297 -0.16 3.25 -26.65
CA SER A 297 -0.46 2.00 -25.96
C SER A 297 0.75 1.56 -25.12
N PRO A 298 0.49 0.98 -23.91
CA PRO A 298 -0.81 0.64 -23.32
C PRO A 298 -1.51 1.78 -22.56
N ALA A 299 -0.94 2.99 -22.49
CA ALA A 299 -1.42 4.11 -21.66
C ALA A 299 -2.88 4.52 -21.94
N ARG A 300 -3.41 4.24 -23.13
CA ARG A 300 -4.79 4.56 -23.52
C ARG A 300 -5.84 3.54 -23.10
N VAL A 301 -5.45 2.43 -22.47
CA VAL A 301 -6.39 1.37 -22.03
C VAL A 301 -7.10 1.82 -20.76
N PRO A 302 -8.42 2.11 -20.80
CA PRO A 302 -9.11 2.71 -19.67
C PRO A 302 -9.30 1.77 -18.48
N GLU A 303 -9.11 0.46 -18.65
CA GLU A 303 -9.19 -0.54 -17.57
C GLU A 303 -7.85 -0.71 -16.84
N ALA A 304 -6.71 -0.20 -17.41
CA ALA A 304 -5.41 -0.19 -16.77
C ALA A 304 -5.24 1.07 -15.92
N LEU A 305 -4.38 1.01 -14.90
CA LEU A 305 -3.95 2.20 -14.13
C LEU A 305 -2.81 2.91 -14.87
N THR A 306 -3.11 4.03 -15.51
CA THR A 306 -2.12 4.83 -16.24
C THR A 306 -1.51 5.91 -15.34
N VAL A 307 -0.17 5.91 -15.24
CA VAL A 307 0.57 6.68 -14.25
C VAL A 307 1.45 7.75 -14.88
N ALA A 308 1.22 9.02 -14.53
CA ALA A 308 2.06 10.16 -14.85
C ALA A 308 3.13 10.39 -13.77
N ALA A 309 4.21 11.09 -14.12
CA ALA A 309 5.33 11.33 -13.21
C ALA A 309 5.25 12.69 -12.52
N SER A 310 5.55 12.70 -11.20
CA SER A 310 5.77 13.91 -10.39
C SER A 310 7.20 14.00 -9.88
N ASP A 311 7.63 15.22 -9.50
CA ASP A 311 8.88 15.50 -8.81
C ASP A 311 8.67 15.63 -7.29
N SER A 312 9.77 15.79 -6.53
CA SER A 312 9.78 15.90 -5.07
C SER A 312 9.16 17.21 -4.51
N SER A 313 8.73 18.12 -5.40
CA SER A 313 8.06 19.38 -5.07
C SER A 313 6.59 19.38 -5.49
N ASP A 314 6.01 18.20 -5.71
CA ASP A 314 4.64 18.00 -6.17
C ASP A 314 4.35 18.71 -7.51
N ARG A 315 5.26 18.61 -8.45
CA ARG A 315 5.09 19.15 -9.79
C ARG A 315 5.05 18.02 -10.81
N GLN A 316 4.17 18.14 -11.80
CA GLN A 316 4.24 17.26 -12.97
C GLN A 316 5.62 17.36 -13.62
N ALA A 317 6.25 16.23 -13.89
CA ALA A 317 7.52 16.18 -14.62
C ALA A 317 7.34 16.71 -16.04
N SER A 318 8.30 17.53 -16.51
CA SER A 318 8.19 18.21 -17.81
C SER A 318 8.09 17.27 -19.01
N PHE A 319 8.64 16.06 -18.88
CA PHE A 319 8.57 15.02 -19.89
C PHE A 319 7.29 14.19 -19.84
N SER A 320 6.55 14.19 -18.70
CA SER A 320 5.41 13.29 -18.52
C SER A 320 4.32 13.54 -19.53
N ASN A 321 3.80 12.45 -20.11
CA ASN A 321 2.54 12.49 -20.82
C ASN A 321 1.40 12.82 -19.84
N PHE A 322 0.28 13.33 -20.35
CA PHE A 322 -0.83 13.90 -19.60
C PHE A 322 -2.18 13.55 -20.27
N GLY A 323 -3.26 14.11 -19.78
CA GLY A 323 -4.59 13.98 -20.38
C GLY A 323 -5.52 13.02 -19.63
N SER A 324 -6.71 12.81 -20.19
CA SER A 324 -7.80 12.10 -19.53
C SER A 324 -7.58 10.59 -19.39
N CYS A 325 -6.59 10.04 -20.08
CA CYS A 325 -6.21 8.64 -19.94
C CYS A 325 -5.24 8.39 -18.76
N VAL A 326 -4.79 9.43 -18.06
CA VAL A 326 -4.00 9.30 -16.84
C VAL A 326 -4.95 9.16 -15.65
N ASP A 327 -4.68 8.25 -14.73
CA ASP A 327 -5.45 8.04 -13.51
C ASP A 327 -4.83 8.72 -12.30
N LEU A 328 -3.49 8.58 -12.16
CA LEU A 328 -2.72 9.00 -11.01
C LEU A 328 -1.37 9.63 -11.42
N TYR A 329 -0.86 10.50 -10.56
CA TYR A 329 0.55 10.85 -10.52
C TYR A 329 1.27 10.01 -9.45
N ALA A 330 2.53 9.70 -9.69
CA ALA A 330 3.41 9.11 -8.69
C ALA A 330 4.86 9.62 -8.85
N PRO A 331 5.73 9.47 -7.84
CA PRO A 331 7.13 9.88 -7.90
C PRO A 331 7.85 9.29 -9.12
N GLY A 332 8.38 10.14 -9.99
CA GLY A 332 9.01 9.72 -11.24
C GLY A 332 10.26 10.51 -11.64
N VAL A 333 10.73 11.44 -10.80
CA VAL A 333 11.91 12.26 -11.10
C VAL A 333 13.01 12.01 -10.09
N GLY A 334 14.21 11.62 -10.53
CA GLY A 334 15.34 11.37 -9.65
C GLY A 334 15.09 10.19 -8.68
N ILE A 335 14.49 9.14 -9.16
CA ILE A 335 14.16 7.94 -8.38
C ILE A 335 15.36 7.01 -8.33
N GLN A 336 15.82 6.72 -7.11
CA GLN A 336 16.88 5.75 -6.85
C GLN A 336 16.29 4.36 -6.65
N SER A 337 16.89 3.34 -7.28
CA SER A 337 16.51 1.94 -7.14
C SER A 337 17.66 1.01 -7.53
N ASP A 338 17.43 -0.29 -7.42
CA ASP A 338 18.37 -1.35 -7.77
C ASP A 338 18.80 -1.28 -9.24
N TRP A 339 19.98 -1.83 -9.55
CA TRP A 339 20.54 -1.85 -10.89
C TRP A 339 21.16 -3.21 -11.20
N ASP A 340 21.46 -3.50 -12.48
CA ASP A 340 21.90 -4.82 -12.95
C ASP A 340 23.42 -5.06 -12.97
N THR A 341 24.26 -4.02 -12.72
CA THR A 341 25.72 -4.16 -12.86
C THR A 341 26.41 -4.93 -11.74
N SER A 342 25.73 -5.09 -10.60
CA SER A 342 26.15 -5.98 -9.49
C SER A 342 24.96 -6.28 -8.59
N THR A 343 25.12 -7.22 -7.68
CA THR A 343 24.09 -7.63 -6.70
C THR A 343 23.73 -6.56 -5.67
N THR A 344 24.42 -5.43 -5.67
CA THR A 344 24.18 -4.28 -4.76
C THR A 344 24.23 -2.95 -5.47
N SER A 345 24.28 -2.95 -6.81
CA SER A 345 24.34 -1.70 -7.58
C SER A 345 23.01 -1.00 -7.57
N VAL A 346 23.07 0.33 -7.65
CA VAL A 346 21.92 1.22 -7.68
C VAL A 346 22.09 2.24 -8.79
N ALA A 347 20.97 2.74 -9.31
CA ALA A 347 20.94 3.84 -10.27
C ALA A 347 19.84 4.84 -9.90
N THR A 348 19.95 6.06 -10.44
CA THR A 348 18.93 7.10 -10.29
C THR A 348 18.39 7.46 -11.66
N LEU A 349 17.11 7.22 -11.87
CA LEU A 349 16.45 7.45 -13.17
C LEU A 349 15.25 8.40 -13.01
N SER A 350 14.80 8.93 -14.16
CA SER A 350 13.59 9.75 -14.25
C SER A 350 12.73 9.28 -15.42
N GLY A 351 11.45 9.13 -15.20
CA GLY A 351 10.49 8.67 -16.20
C GLY A 351 9.14 8.30 -15.57
N THR A 352 8.09 8.23 -16.37
CA THR A 352 6.84 7.58 -16.00
C THR A 352 7.05 6.09 -15.75
N SER A 353 8.13 5.52 -16.28
CA SER A 353 8.64 4.18 -15.98
C SER A 353 9.03 3.98 -14.51
N MET A 354 9.35 5.04 -13.77
CA MET A 354 9.63 5.02 -12.32
C MET A 354 8.38 5.34 -11.52
N ALA A 355 7.44 6.09 -12.08
CA ALA A 355 6.16 6.41 -11.45
C ALA A 355 5.23 5.17 -11.42
N SER A 356 5.09 4.47 -12.52
CA SER A 356 4.25 3.26 -12.65
C SER A 356 4.54 2.19 -11.57
N PRO A 357 5.80 1.79 -11.30
CA PRO A 357 6.09 0.78 -10.30
C PRO A 357 5.77 1.21 -8.86
N HIS A 358 5.75 2.51 -8.53
CA HIS A 358 5.22 2.96 -7.23
C HIS A 358 3.74 2.60 -7.08
N VAL A 359 2.95 2.80 -8.14
CA VAL A 359 1.52 2.44 -8.15
C VAL A 359 1.34 0.92 -8.17
N ALA A 360 2.18 0.18 -8.91
CA ALA A 360 2.15 -1.28 -8.91
C ALA A 360 2.45 -1.86 -7.51
N GLY A 361 3.44 -1.31 -6.81
CA GLY A 361 3.71 -1.65 -5.42
C GLY A 361 2.54 -1.32 -4.50
N ALA A 362 1.92 -0.16 -4.66
CA ALA A 362 0.71 0.21 -3.90
C ALA A 362 -0.46 -0.74 -4.17
N ALA A 363 -0.67 -1.15 -5.43
CA ALA A 363 -1.65 -2.17 -5.79
C ALA A 363 -1.36 -3.51 -5.09
N ALA A 364 -0.08 -3.90 -4.99
CA ALA A 364 0.32 -5.09 -4.25
C ALA A 364 0.04 -4.97 -2.74
N LEU A 365 0.22 -3.77 -2.13
CA LEU A 365 -0.18 -3.53 -0.73
C LEU A 365 -1.69 -3.71 -0.54
N VAL A 366 -2.51 -3.17 -1.46
CA VAL A 366 -3.98 -3.32 -1.43
C VAL A 366 -4.38 -4.79 -1.55
N LEU A 367 -3.82 -5.49 -2.53
CA LEU A 367 -4.11 -6.91 -2.79
C LEU A 367 -3.65 -7.82 -1.64
N SER A 368 -2.55 -7.52 -0.95
CA SER A 368 -2.11 -8.32 0.20
C SER A 368 -3.08 -8.27 1.39
N ARG A 369 -3.83 -7.17 1.52
CA ARG A 369 -4.91 -7.02 2.51
C ARG A 369 -6.23 -7.58 2.01
N ASN A 370 -6.46 -7.53 0.70
CA ASN A 370 -7.71 -7.89 0.06
C ASN A 370 -7.45 -8.84 -1.12
N PRO A 371 -7.02 -10.09 -0.88
CA PRO A 371 -6.48 -10.96 -1.92
C PRO A 371 -7.52 -11.44 -2.96
N LYS A 372 -8.79 -11.16 -2.73
CA LYS A 372 -9.90 -11.50 -3.65
C LYS A 372 -10.46 -10.30 -4.40
N TRP A 373 -9.87 -9.12 -4.24
CA TRP A 373 -10.36 -7.94 -4.95
C TRP A 373 -10.06 -8.03 -6.44
N THR A 374 -11.00 -7.55 -7.23
CA THR A 374 -10.86 -7.44 -8.69
C THR A 374 -9.94 -6.27 -9.05
N PRO A 375 -9.32 -6.25 -10.24
CA PRO A 375 -8.55 -5.11 -10.73
C PRO A 375 -9.31 -3.78 -10.63
N ALA A 376 -10.59 -3.76 -10.97
CA ALA A 376 -11.43 -2.57 -10.85
C ALA A 376 -11.59 -2.09 -9.40
N ALA A 377 -11.69 -3.00 -8.42
CA ALA A 377 -11.76 -2.64 -7.01
C ALA A 377 -10.42 -2.06 -6.51
N VAL A 378 -9.30 -2.62 -6.94
CA VAL A 378 -7.95 -2.09 -6.63
C VAL A 378 -7.76 -0.69 -7.23
N THR A 379 -8.14 -0.50 -8.50
CA THR A 379 -8.11 0.81 -9.18
C THR A 379 -8.96 1.85 -8.43
N ALA A 380 -10.19 1.51 -8.07
CA ALA A 380 -11.09 2.40 -7.35
C ALA A 380 -10.51 2.80 -5.98
N GLU A 381 -9.93 1.85 -5.24
CA GLU A 381 -9.28 2.12 -3.95
C GLU A 381 -8.11 3.09 -4.09
N LEU A 382 -7.17 2.82 -5.02
CA LEU A 382 -6.02 3.69 -5.23
C LEU A 382 -6.41 5.09 -5.70
N ALA A 383 -7.41 5.20 -6.57
CA ALA A 383 -7.92 6.48 -7.04
C ALA A 383 -8.63 7.27 -5.92
N SER A 384 -9.39 6.59 -5.04
CA SER A 384 -10.08 7.22 -3.92
C SER A 384 -9.13 7.60 -2.78
N ALA A 385 -8.12 6.78 -2.52
CA ALA A 385 -7.11 7.03 -1.51
C ALA A 385 -6.12 8.14 -1.89
N ALA A 386 -5.93 8.41 -3.18
CA ALA A 386 -4.96 9.38 -3.68
C ALA A 386 -5.15 10.78 -3.08
N THR A 387 -4.06 11.53 -2.94
CA THR A 387 -4.09 12.91 -2.45
C THR A 387 -4.54 13.84 -3.59
N PRO A 388 -5.71 14.49 -3.49
CA PRO A 388 -6.22 15.32 -4.56
C PRO A 388 -5.58 16.71 -4.56
N GLY A 389 -5.42 17.30 -5.76
CA GLY A 389 -5.13 18.73 -5.94
C GLY A 389 -3.74 19.20 -5.58
N VAL A 390 -2.79 18.29 -5.25
CA VAL A 390 -1.45 18.69 -4.78
C VAL A 390 -0.46 18.94 -5.91
N ILE A 391 -0.69 18.41 -7.10
CA ILE A 391 0.20 18.64 -8.24
C ILE A 391 0.00 20.08 -8.74
N SER A 392 0.99 20.95 -8.49
CA SER A 392 0.86 22.40 -8.66
C SER A 392 0.75 22.87 -10.11
N ASN A 393 1.24 22.07 -11.09
CA ASN A 393 1.25 22.39 -12.52
C ASN A 393 0.65 21.25 -13.35
N ALA A 394 -0.32 20.52 -12.81
CA ALA A 394 -0.99 19.45 -13.56
C ALA A 394 -1.55 19.99 -14.87
N SER A 395 -1.28 19.29 -15.97
CA SER A 395 -1.78 19.65 -17.30
C SER A 395 -3.32 19.59 -17.34
N ALA A 396 -3.93 20.50 -18.07
CA ALA A 396 -5.39 20.56 -18.19
C ALA A 396 -5.96 19.21 -18.69
N GLY A 397 -7.06 18.79 -18.09
CA GLY A 397 -7.72 17.52 -18.41
C GLY A 397 -7.10 16.28 -17.76
N THR A 398 -5.97 16.43 -17.03
CA THR A 398 -5.35 15.35 -16.28
C THR A 398 -5.90 15.30 -14.86
N PRO A 399 -6.36 14.14 -14.34
CA PRO A 399 -6.78 14.00 -12.96
C PRO A 399 -5.65 14.35 -11.99
N ASN A 400 -5.83 15.39 -11.17
CA ASN A 400 -4.84 15.84 -10.19
C ASN A 400 -4.96 14.99 -8.92
N ARG A 401 -4.35 13.81 -8.93
CA ARG A 401 -4.38 12.81 -7.86
C ARG A 401 -2.99 12.22 -7.70
N LEU A 402 -2.32 12.51 -6.58
CA LEU A 402 -1.01 11.91 -6.26
C LEU A 402 -1.19 10.63 -5.48
N LEU A 403 -0.49 9.57 -5.85
CA LEU A 403 -0.49 8.30 -5.14
C LEU A 403 -0.31 8.49 -3.62
N PHE A 404 -1.13 7.78 -2.85
CA PHE A 404 -1.02 7.72 -1.39
C PHE A 404 -1.18 6.27 -0.93
N THR A 405 -0.23 5.81 -0.10
CA THR A 405 -0.20 4.45 0.48
C THR A 405 -0.27 4.43 2.00
N GLY A 406 -0.33 5.61 2.63
CA GLY A 406 -0.45 5.69 4.09
C GLY A 406 -1.70 4.98 4.61
N PRO A 407 -1.82 4.79 5.90
CA PRO A 407 -2.99 4.14 6.46
C PRO A 407 -4.24 4.88 5.98
N ALA A 408 -5.19 4.11 5.45
CA ALA A 408 -6.54 4.64 5.25
C ALA A 408 -7.00 5.23 6.60
N PRO A 409 -7.75 6.34 6.61
CA PRO A 409 -8.42 6.76 7.83
C PRO A 409 -9.09 5.52 8.41
N SER A 410 -8.85 5.25 9.70
CA SER A 410 -9.50 4.13 10.39
C SER A 410 -11.00 4.14 10.05
N PRO A 411 -11.65 3.00 9.79
CA PRO A 411 -13.11 2.96 9.68
C PRO A 411 -13.77 3.72 10.83
N ALA A 412 -13.19 3.65 12.03
CA ALA A 412 -13.59 4.45 13.19
C ALA A 412 -13.52 5.97 12.94
N ALA A 413 -12.59 6.47 12.12
CA ALA A 413 -12.49 7.89 11.80
C ALA A 413 -13.60 8.41 10.87
N ARG A 414 -14.37 7.52 10.25
CA ARG A 414 -15.51 7.83 9.37
C ARG A 414 -16.79 7.12 9.76
N ASP A 415 -16.81 6.44 10.88
CA ASP A 415 -17.99 5.77 11.41
C ASP A 415 -18.82 6.77 12.24
N PHE A 416 -19.46 7.70 11.55
CA PHE A 416 -20.30 8.73 12.16
C PHE A 416 -21.57 8.19 12.80
N THR A 417 -21.96 6.97 12.44
CA THR A 417 -23.15 6.29 12.99
C THR A 417 -22.83 5.32 14.13
N SER A 418 -21.55 5.07 14.40
CA SER A 418 -21.05 4.12 15.42
C SER A 418 -21.58 2.70 15.19
N ASP A 419 -21.77 2.29 13.94
CA ASP A 419 -22.23 0.95 13.56
C ASP A 419 -21.08 0.00 13.17
N GLY A 420 -19.82 0.48 13.23
CA GLY A 420 -18.62 -0.26 12.91
C GLY A 420 -18.22 -0.22 11.43
N ASN A 421 -18.96 0.49 10.59
CA ASN A 421 -18.66 0.64 9.17
C ASN A 421 -18.33 2.11 8.86
N ALA A 422 -17.48 2.33 7.86
CA ALA A 422 -17.22 3.69 7.40
C ALA A 422 -18.41 4.26 6.64
N ASP A 423 -18.79 5.49 6.96
CA ASP A 423 -19.89 6.23 6.37
C ASP A 423 -19.39 7.23 5.31
N LEU A 424 -20.31 7.65 4.44
CA LEU A 424 -20.08 8.69 3.46
C LEU A 424 -20.82 9.97 3.85
N LEU A 425 -20.13 11.10 3.78
CA LEU A 425 -20.74 12.42 3.84
C LEU A 425 -20.90 12.97 2.41
N ALA A 426 -22.08 13.45 2.09
CA ALA A 426 -22.35 14.09 0.81
C ALA A 426 -23.21 15.34 0.99
N GLN A 427 -22.84 16.42 0.28
CA GLN A 427 -23.63 17.64 0.21
C GLN A 427 -24.45 17.67 -1.07
N ASP A 428 -25.73 17.98 -0.98
CA ASP A 428 -26.59 18.16 -2.13
C ASP A 428 -26.50 19.58 -2.73
N GLY A 429 -27.11 19.77 -3.90
CA GLY A 429 -27.12 21.04 -4.61
C GLY A 429 -27.80 22.20 -3.86
N ASN A 430 -28.57 21.90 -2.81
CA ASN A 430 -29.24 22.89 -1.97
C ASN A 430 -28.41 23.26 -0.72
N GLY A 431 -27.22 22.69 -0.58
CA GLY A 431 -26.33 22.91 0.56
C GLY A 431 -26.76 22.16 1.82
N THR A 432 -27.52 21.08 1.67
CA THR A 432 -27.80 20.15 2.79
C THR A 432 -26.74 19.08 2.84
N LEU A 433 -26.15 18.85 4.01
CA LEU A 433 -25.24 17.76 4.25
C LEU A 433 -26.01 16.50 4.69
N TRP A 434 -25.59 15.36 4.19
CA TRP A 434 -26.18 14.06 4.44
C TRP A 434 -25.09 13.07 4.86
N THR A 435 -25.35 12.25 5.87
CA THR A 435 -24.57 11.04 6.17
C THR A 435 -25.24 9.84 5.53
N TYR A 436 -24.47 9.02 4.82
CA TYR A 436 -24.90 7.75 4.25
C TYR A 436 -24.21 6.63 5.04
N PRO A 437 -24.93 5.94 5.95
CA PRO A 437 -24.36 4.83 6.72
C PRO A 437 -23.83 3.72 5.81
N GLY A 438 -22.58 3.35 5.99
CA GLY A 438 -21.95 2.24 5.28
C GLY A 438 -22.50 0.89 5.78
N GLN A 439 -22.64 -0.09 4.89
CA GLN A 439 -23.10 -1.44 5.24
C GLN A 439 -21.97 -2.48 5.28
N GLY A 440 -20.72 -2.05 5.10
CA GLY A 440 -19.56 -2.94 5.09
C GLY A 440 -19.47 -3.88 3.86
N ASN A 441 -20.36 -3.74 2.90
CA ASN A 441 -20.47 -4.55 1.68
C ASN A 441 -20.35 -3.72 0.38
N GLY A 442 -19.89 -2.45 0.50
CA GLY A 442 -19.83 -1.49 -0.61
C GLY A 442 -21.14 -0.76 -0.91
N LEU A 443 -22.19 -1.01 -0.14
CA LEU A 443 -23.49 -0.33 -0.27
C LEU A 443 -23.70 0.61 0.93
N PHE A 444 -24.68 1.51 0.79
CA PHE A 444 -25.08 2.44 1.83
C PHE A 444 -26.53 2.19 2.26
N GLY A 445 -26.80 2.47 3.53
CA GLY A 445 -28.13 2.48 4.12
C GLY A 445 -28.92 3.77 3.78
N SER A 446 -30.07 3.93 4.42
CA SER A 446 -30.88 5.15 4.29
C SER A 446 -30.10 6.35 4.82
N ARG A 447 -30.03 7.43 4.02
CA ARG A 447 -29.32 8.65 4.39
C ARG A 447 -29.92 9.35 5.59
N ILE A 448 -29.07 9.94 6.41
CA ILE A 448 -29.40 10.73 7.60
C ILE A 448 -29.20 12.20 7.29
N ASN A 449 -30.18 13.04 7.62
CA ASN A 449 -30.09 14.48 7.39
C ASN A 449 -29.27 15.16 8.49
N VAL A 450 -28.10 15.70 8.12
CA VAL A 450 -27.26 16.50 9.04
C VAL A 450 -27.77 17.93 9.15
N GLY A 451 -28.34 18.49 8.07
CA GLY A 451 -28.92 19.82 8.05
C GLY A 451 -28.48 20.67 6.86
N PRO A 452 -29.14 21.83 6.68
CA PRO A 452 -28.84 22.77 5.61
C PRO A 452 -27.71 23.74 6.00
N GLY A 453 -27.27 24.57 5.04
CA GLY A 453 -26.34 25.67 5.26
C GLY A 453 -24.86 25.32 5.04
N TRP A 454 -24.57 24.15 4.46
CA TRP A 454 -23.21 23.72 4.17
C TRP A 454 -22.64 24.29 2.86
N ASN A 455 -23.47 24.98 2.06
CA ASN A 455 -23.06 25.68 0.84
C ASN A 455 -22.05 26.82 1.07
N VAL A 456 -21.89 27.28 2.32
CA VAL A 456 -20.87 28.26 2.71
C VAL A 456 -19.52 27.59 3.05
N MET A 457 -19.44 26.28 3.08
CA MET A 457 -18.22 25.54 3.35
C MET A 457 -17.46 25.24 2.05
N THR A 458 -16.19 25.61 2.00
CA THR A 458 -15.30 25.40 0.85
C THR A 458 -14.52 24.09 0.93
N ALA A 459 -14.47 23.47 2.10
CA ALA A 459 -13.91 22.14 2.34
C ALA A 459 -14.61 21.51 3.54
N ILE A 460 -14.85 20.20 3.45
CA ILE A 460 -15.43 19.36 4.50
C ILE A 460 -14.62 18.07 4.56
N SER A 461 -14.17 17.68 5.74
CA SER A 461 -13.36 16.46 5.93
C SER A 461 -13.69 15.76 7.24
N ALA A 462 -13.66 14.43 7.20
CA ALA A 462 -13.65 13.60 8.40
C ALA A 462 -12.27 13.71 9.07
N ALA A 463 -12.22 14.06 10.34
CA ALA A 463 -10.96 14.34 11.03
C ALA A 463 -10.64 13.33 12.15
N GLY A 464 -11.44 12.27 12.28
CA GLY A 464 -11.37 11.37 13.43
C GLY A 464 -11.87 12.02 14.70
N ASP A 465 -11.57 11.44 15.85
CA ASP A 465 -11.96 11.98 17.16
C ASP A 465 -10.99 13.08 17.60
N LEU A 466 -11.33 14.33 17.28
CA LEU A 466 -10.58 15.52 17.70
C LEU A 466 -10.98 16.04 19.08
N THR A 467 -12.20 15.70 19.53
CA THR A 467 -12.73 16.16 20.81
C THR A 467 -12.39 15.21 21.96
N GLY A 468 -11.93 13.98 21.66
CA GLY A 468 -11.56 12.97 22.66
C GLY A 468 -12.76 12.27 23.28
N ASP A 469 -13.95 12.30 22.62
CA ASP A 469 -15.18 11.69 23.14
C ASP A 469 -15.42 10.27 22.56
N GLY A 470 -14.49 9.75 21.77
CA GLY A 470 -14.56 8.41 21.15
C GLY A 470 -15.39 8.36 19.88
N LYS A 471 -15.86 9.49 19.35
CA LYS A 471 -16.65 9.58 18.13
C LYS A 471 -15.92 10.40 17.06
N PRO A 472 -16.06 10.05 15.79
CA PRO A 472 -15.41 10.81 14.73
C PRO A 472 -16.07 12.18 14.53
N ASP A 473 -15.22 13.19 14.45
CA ASP A 473 -15.59 14.60 14.25
C ASP A 473 -15.42 15.00 12.79
N LEU A 474 -16.08 16.10 12.43
CA LEU A 474 -15.99 16.72 11.13
C LEU A 474 -15.27 18.07 11.24
N VAL A 475 -14.36 18.36 10.34
CA VAL A 475 -13.83 19.70 10.14
C VAL A 475 -14.37 20.30 8.86
N ALA A 476 -14.69 21.60 8.89
CA ALA A 476 -15.11 22.31 7.69
C ALA A 476 -14.53 23.73 7.68
N ARG A 477 -14.11 24.20 6.50
CA ARG A 477 -13.64 25.54 6.27
C ARG A 477 -14.71 26.34 5.55
N ASP A 478 -15.06 27.50 6.07
CA ASP A 478 -16.01 28.39 5.43
C ASP A 478 -15.37 29.29 4.35
N THR A 479 -16.19 30.02 3.61
CA THR A 479 -15.76 30.96 2.56
C THR A 479 -14.88 32.10 3.06
N ASN A 480 -14.88 32.39 4.37
CA ASN A 480 -14.03 33.41 4.99
C ASN A 480 -12.67 32.85 5.42
N GLY A 481 -12.43 31.58 5.20
CA GLY A 481 -11.20 30.89 5.63
C GLY A 481 -11.15 30.57 7.11
N THR A 482 -12.29 30.54 7.80
CA THR A 482 -12.38 30.05 9.19
C THR A 482 -12.56 28.55 9.20
N LEU A 483 -11.76 27.85 10.01
CA LEU A 483 -11.92 26.43 10.24
C LEU A 483 -12.82 26.19 11.46
N TRP A 484 -13.68 25.22 11.32
CA TRP A 484 -14.64 24.81 12.33
C TRP A 484 -14.53 23.30 12.57
N THR A 485 -14.56 22.87 13.84
CA THR A 485 -14.77 21.46 14.20
C THR A 485 -16.23 21.24 14.57
N TYR A 486 -16.82 20.18 14.10
CA TYR A 486 -18.18 19.72 14.43
C TYR A 486 -18.06 18.39 15.18
N PRO A 487 -18.28 18.36 16.50
CA PRO A 487 -18.23 17.13 17.28
C PRO A 487 -19.23 16.09 16.79
N GLY A 488 -18.78 14.86 16.55
CA GLY A 488 -19.65 13.75 16.16
C GLY A 488 -20.54 13.31 17.30
N LEU A 489 -21.80 12.95 17.03
CA LEU A 489 -22.72 12.44 18.04
C LEU A 489 -22.85 10.92 18.01
N GLY A 490 -22.18 10.23 17.06
CA GLY A 490 -22.24 8.78 16.93
C GLY A 490 -23.56 8.23 16.36
N ASN A 491 -24.39 9.09 15.80
CA ASN A 491 -25.69 8.74 15.21
C ASN A 491 -25.87 9.34 13.79
N GLY A 492 -24.75 9.69 13.14
CA GLY A 492 -24.72 10.24 11.80
C GLY A 492 -24.96 11.75 11.71
N VAL A 493 -25.09 12.46 12.84
CA VAL A 493 -25.21 13.91 12.91
C VAL A 493 -24.13 14.50 13.83
N PHE A 494 -24.00 15.83 13.82
CA PHE A 494 -22.93 16.55 14.53
C PHE A 494 -23.50 17.58 15.52
N GLY A 495 -22.74 17.84 16.56
CA GLY A 495 -23.05 18.83 17.58
C GLY A 495 -22.76 20.27 17.14
N SER A 496 -22.83 21.20 18.11
CA SER A 496 -22.51 22.60 17.87
C SER A 496 -21.05 22.78 17.48
N ARG A 497 -20.81 23.54 16.40
CA ARG A 497 -19.48 23.77 15.89
C ARG A 497 -18.58 24.55 16.86
N ILE A 498 -17.30 24.16 16.89
CA ILE A 498 -16.23 24.81 17.66
C ILE A 498 -15.39 25.63 16.69
N ASN A 499 -15.11 26.88 17.02
CA ASN A 499 -14.27 27.75 16.21
C ASN A 499 -12.78 27.43 16.45
N VAL A 500 -12.10 26.92 15.41
CA VAL A 500 -10.64 26.67 15.44
C VAL A 500 -9.85 27.94 15.14
N GLY A 501 -10.38 28.83 14.30
CA GLY A 501 -9.77 30.12 13.97
C GLY A 501 -9.75 30.45 12.48
N PRO A 502 -9.43 31.70 12.13
CA PRO A 502 -9.33 32.18 10.75
C PRO A 502 -7.96 31.85 10.12
N GLY A 503 -7.82 32.15 8.84
CA GLY A 503 -6.54 32.07 8.11
C GLY A 503 -6.31 30.77 7.36
N TRP A 504 -7.28 29.87 7.33
CA TRP A 504 -7.18 28.55 6.65
C TRP A 504 -7.43 28.61 5.15
N ASN A 505 -7.74 29.79 4.60
CA ASN A 505 -7.90 30.00 3.16
C ASN A 505 -6.58 29.91 2.37
N VAL A 506 -5.44 29.95 3.05
CA VAL A 506 -4.12 29.70 2.44
C VAL A 506 -3.85 28.20 2.24
N MET A 507 -4.64 27.32 2.87
CA MET A 507 -4.53 25.88 2.70
C MET A 507 -5.36 25.44 1.50
N THR A 508 -4.75 24.69 0.60
CA THR A 508 -5.42 24.20 -0.63
C THR A 508 -6.33 23.01 -0.37
N ALA A 509 -6.04 22.23 0.69
CA ALA A 509 -6.84 21.08 1.11
C ALA A 509 -6.93 20.99 2.64
N ILE A 510 -8.00 20.37 3.13
CA ILE A 510 -8.19 19.92 4.52
C ILE A 510 -8.58 18.44 4.42
N SER A 511 -7.81 17.56 5.02
CA SER A 511 -8.02 16.11 4.97
C SER A 511 -7.91 15.47 6.34
#